data_46dfdd8fa52d669194cc88e6cf5bbf51
#
_entry.id   46dfdd8fa52d669194cc88e6cf5bbf51
#
_cell.length_a   1.000
_cell.length_b   1.000
_cell.length_c   1.000
_cell.angle_alpha   90.00
_cell.angle_beta   90.00
_cell.angle_gamma   90.00
#
_symmetry.space_group_name_H-M   'P 1'
#
loop_
_entity.id
_entity.type
_entity.pdbx_description
1 polymer ?
#
loop_
_entity_poly.entity_id
_entity_poly.type
_entity_poly.pdbx_seq_one_letter_code
_entity_poly.pdbx_strand_id
1 'polypeptide(L)'
;LIALIYQTNLMRLEQQLTREAELKSKMPYVMIANKNYGGPNYAITLFNKGLGPAIIDSFSITTEDTTYQMDLATYFFEVIPGVAEINSLFYSNLLPGQLVPAGEEIDLISIDNSQEPTNALLRLMENSPDIDYQLIYRSVYDERWVLTGEAFFPVKLED
;
A
#
# COMPACT_ATOMS: atom_id res chain seq x y z
N LEU A 1 -1.84 34.89 -38.89
CA LEU A 1 -2.69 34.72 -37.74
C LEU A 1 -3.19 33.28 -37.58
N ILE A 2 -3.73 32.66 -38.62
CA ILE A 2 -4.19 31.27 -38.62
C ILE A 2 -3.02 30.31 -38.33
N ALA A 3 -1.86 30.51 -38.97
CA ALA A 3 -0.65 29.71 -38.73
C ALA A 3 -0.19 29.79 -37.27
N LEU A 4 -0.25 30.97 -36.65
CA LEU A 4 0.13 31.18 -35.26
C LEU A 4 -0.83 30.45 -34.30
N ILE A 5 -2.13 30.51 -34.56
CA ILE A 5 -3.15 29.78 -33.77
C ILE A 5 -2.92 28.26 -33.89
N TYR A 6 -2.64 27.77 -35.09
CA TYR A 6 -2.34 26.35 -35.32
C TYR A 6 -1.09 25.89 -34.54
N GLN A 7 -0.01 26.66 -34.63
CA GLN A 7 1.23 26.37 -33.90
C GLN A 7 1.01 26.37 -32.37
N THR A 8 0.26 27.34 -31.87
CA THR A 8 -0.07 27.39 -30.41
C THR A 8 -0.86 26.17 -29.97
N ASN A 9 -1.83 25.73 -30.75
CA ASN A 9 -2.62 24.54 -30.44
C ASN A 9 -1.78 23.27 -30.51
N LEU A 10 -0.89 23.18 -31.51
CA LEU A 10 0.03 22.04 -31.63
C LEU A 10 0.98 21.97 -30.42
N MET A 11 1.56 23.09 -30.02
CA MET A 11 2.43 23.15 -28.84
C MET A 11 1.71 22.74 -27.55
N ARG A 12 0.47 23.17 -27.37
CA ARG A 12 -0.36 22.76 -26.22
C ARG A 12 -0.59 21.25 -26.22
N LEU A 13 -0.90 20.68 -27.37
CA LEU A 13 -1.10 19.24 -27.50
C LEU A 13 0.18 18.46 -27.16
N GLU A 14 1.32 18.89 -27.70
CA GLU A 14 2.61 18.28 -27.41
C GLU A 14 2.97 18.36 -25.93
N GLN A 15 2.75 19.50 -25.28
CA GLN A 15 2.96 19.68 -23.84
C GLN A 15 2.06 18.76 -23.02
N GLN A 16 0.79 18.63 -23.41
CA GLN A 16 -0.15 17.74 -22.74
C GLN A 16 0.29 16.28 -22.85
N LEU A 17 0.67 15.82 -24.05
CA LEU A 17 1.14 14.46 -24.28
C LEU A 17 2.43 14.16 -23.50
N THR A 18 3.37 15.10 -23.47
CA THR A 18 4.60 14.98 -22.67
C THR A 18 4.29 14.86 -21.18
N ARG A 19 3.39 15.69 -20.67
CA ARG A 19 2.97 15.64 -19.27
C ARG A 19 2.32 14.31 -18.93
N GLU A 20 1.40 13.83 -19.75
CA GLU A 20 0.75 12.53 -19.55
C GLU A 20 1.77 11.37 -19.54
N ALA A 21 2.75 11.40 -20.45
CA ALA A 21 3.83 10.43 -20.48
C ALA A 21 4.71 10.48 -19.22
N GLU A 22 5.04 11.67 -18.73
CA GLU A 22 5.79 11.86 -17.49
C GLU A 22 5.01 11.31 -16.27
N LEU A 23 3.73 11.61 -16.15
CA LEU A 23 2.88 11.11 -15.08
C LEU A 23 2.84 9.58 -15.07
N LYS A 24 2.67 8.96 -16.23
CA LYS A 24 2.68 7.50 -16.38
C LYS A 24 4.04 6.89 -16.06
N SER A 25 5.13 7.54 -16.45
CA SER A 25 6.49 7.05 -16.17
C SER A 25 6.89 7.14 -14.70
N LYS A 26 6.15 7.89 -13.90
CA LYS A 26 6.37 8.06 -12.45
C LYS A 26 5.20 7.54 -11.61
N MET A 27 4.30 6.80 -12.21
CA MET A 27 3.13 6.27 -11.53
C MET A 27 3.52 5.17 -10.55
N PRO A 28 3.24 5.32 -9.25
CA PRO A 28 3.36 4.24 -8.29
C PRO A 28 2.21 3.24 -8.47
N TYR A 29 2.45 1.99 -8.11
CA TYR A 29 1.42 0.95 -8.10
C TYR A 29 1.63 0.08 -6.87
N VAL A 30 0.88 0.37 -5.82
CA VAL A 30 1.05 -0.28 -4.52
C VAL A 30 0.03 -1.40 -4.35
N MET A 31 0.52 -2.53 -3.88
CA MET A 31 -0.30 -3.70 -3.53
C MET A 31 0.13 -4.23 -2.17
N ILE A 32 -0.81 -4.85 -1.46
CA ILE A 32 -0.53 -5.62 -0.25
C ILE A 32 -0.97 -7.07 -0.52
N ALA A 33 -0.09 -8.01 -0.27
CA ALA A 33 -0.37 -9.41 -0.50
C ALA A 33 0.33 -10.32 0.52
N ASN A 34 -0.18 -11.52 0.64
CA ASN A 34 0.45 -12.56 1.44
C ASN A 34 1.58 -13.22 0.64
N LYS A 35 2.71 -13.45 1.29
CA LYS A 35 3.79 -14.31 0.80
C LYS A 35 3.85 -15.57 1.65
N ASN A 36 4.02 -16.73 0.99
CA ASN A 36 4.18 -18.03 1.67
C ASN A 36 3.08 -18.31 2.71
N TYR A 37 1.83 -18.02 2.36
CA TYR A 37 0.69 -18.18 3.25
C TYR A 37 0.65 -19.56 3.91
N GLY A 38 0.59 -19.56 5.23
CA GLY A 38 0.54 -20.79 6.05
C GLY A 38 1.88 -21.49 6.23
N GLY A 39 2.94 -21.03 5.59
CA GLY A 39 4.29 -21.62 5.69
C GLY A 39 5.18 -20.97 6.75
N PRO A 40 6.41 -21.52 6.94
CA PRO A 40 7.34 -21.05 7.98
C PRO A 40 7.92 -19.66 7.72
N ASN A 41 7.81 -19.16 6.50
CA ASN A 41 8.26 -17.82 6.11
C ASN A 41 7.07 -16.95 5.65
N TYR A 42 5.95 -17.05 6.35
CA TYR A 42 4.76 -16.27 6.05
C TYR A 42 5.03 -14.77 6.24
N ALA A 43 4.55 -13.97 5.32
CA ALA A 43 4.61 -12.51 5.42
C ALA A 43 3.38 -11.83 4.78
N ILE A 44 3.01 -10.70 5.34
CA ILE A 44 2.10 -9.74 4.71
C ILE A 44 2.97 -8.61 4.20
N THR A 45 3.03 -8.43 2.89
CA THR A 45 4.02 -7.58 2.23
C THR A 45 3.35 -6.50 1.39
N LEU A 46 3.86 -5.28 1.52
CA LEU A 46 3.55 -4.18 0.63
C LEU A 46 4.56 -4.17 -0.51
N PHE A 47 4.06 -4.07 -1.73
CA PHE A 47 4.85 -3.99 -2.96
C PHE A 47 4.57 -2.68 -3.68
N ASN A 48 5.60 -1.98 -4.13
CA ASN A 48 5.43 -0.95 -5.14
C ASN A 48 5.86 -1.50 -6.50
N LYS A 49 4.91 -1.97 -7.27
CA LYS A 49 5.10 -2.54 -8.62
C LYS A 49 5.14 -1.48 -9.72
N GLY A 50 5.01 -0.21 -9.37
CA GLY A 50 4.97 0.90 -10.31
C GLY A 50 6.33 1.35 -10.80
N LEU A 51 6.31 2.35 -11.65
CA LEU A 51 7.50 2.94 -12.27
C LEU A 51 8.07 4.12 -11.47
N GLY A 52 7.30 4.66 -10.53
CA GLY A 52 7.72 5.75 -9.66
C GLY A 52 7.51 5.45 -8.18
N PRO A 53 8.07 6.28 -7.30
CA PRO A 53 7.92 6.12 -5.87
C PRO A 53 6.48 6.41 -5.42
N ALA A 54 6.05 5.73 -4.37
CA ALA A 54 4.82 6.02 -3.64
C ALA A 54 5.16 6.78 -2.36
N ILE A 55 4.37 7.80 -2.04
CA ILE A 55 4.45 8.51 -0.78
C ILE A 55 3.19 8.16 0.01
N ILE A 56 3.37 7.58 1.19
CA ILE A 56 2.25 7.16 2.04
C ILE A 56 1.56 8.39 2.63
N ASP A 57 0.25 8.51 2.43
CA ASP A 57 -0.54 9.59 3.06
C ASP A 57 -1.19 9.10 4.35
N SER A 58 -1.92 7.99 4.30
CA SER A 58 -2.61 7.45 5.47
C SER A 58 -2.85 5.95 5.36
N PHE A 59 -2.98 5.31 6.51
CA PHE A 59 -3.43 3.93 6.63
C PHE A 59 -4.50 3.85 7.72
N SER A 60 -5.60 3.20 7.42
CA SER A 60 -6.65 2.93 8.39
C SER A 60 -7.15 1.50 8.28
N ILE A 61 -7.65 0.98 9.39
CA ILE A 61 -8.23 -0.36 9.48
C ILE A 61 -9.63 -0.22 10.05
N THR A 62 -10.61 -0.82 9.40
CA THR A 62 -12.01 -0.80 9.80
C THR A 62 -12.45 -2.21 10.12
N THR A 63 -13.01 -2.38 11.31
CA THR A 63 -13.82 -3.54 11.71
C THR A 63 -15.31 -3.18 11.58
N GLU A 64 -16.21 -4.10 11.93
CA GLU A 64 -17.66 -3.79 11.92
C GLU A 64 -18.01 -2.55 12.76
N ASP A 65 -17.34 -2.37 13.88
CA ASP A 65 -17.71 -1.38 14.91
C ASP A 65 -16.78 -0.16 14.97
N THR A 66 -15.56 -0.25 14.45
CA THR A 66 -14.53 0.75 14.74
C THR A 66 -13.58 0.94 13.56
N THR A 67 -13.19 2.20 13.34
CA THR A 67 -12.10 2.55 12.43
C THR A 67 -10.89 3.01 13.23
N TYR A 68 -9.76 2.36 12.98
CA TYR A 68 -8.47 2.66 13.62
C TYR A 68 -7.58 3.42 12.63
N GLN A 69 -7.11 4.60 13.03
CA GLN A 69 -6.13 5.38 12.25
C GLN A 69 -4.72 4.92 12.63
N MET A 70 -4.35 3.76 12.14
CA MET A 70 -3.04 3.16 12.39
C MET A 70 -2.67 2.20 11.26
N ASP A 71 -1.39 1.88 11.15
CA ASP A 71 -0.93 0.90 10.18
C ASP A 71 -1.21 -0.55 10.62
N LEU A 72 -0.95 -1.48 9.72
CA LEU A 72 -1.24 -2.89 9.94
C LEU A 72 -0.44 -3.48 11.11
N ALA A 73 0.85 -3.13 11.19
CA ALA A 73 1.72 -3.62 12.24
C ALA A 73 1.24 -3.18 13.62
N THR A 74 0.91 -1.90 13.76
CA THR A 74 0.38 -1.34 15.01
C THR A 74 -0.93 -2.01 15.39
N TYR A 75 -1.84 -2.19 14.44
CA TYR A 75 -3.11 -2.87 14.67
C TYR A 75 -2.90 -4.31 15.19
N PHE A 76 -2.03 -5.06 14.55
CA PHE A 76 -1.77 -6.45 14.96
C PHE A 76 -1.21 -6.51 16.37
N PHE A 77 -0.25 -5.67 16.71
CA PHE A 77 0.42 -5.73 18.01
C PHE A 77 -0.38 -5.08 19.14
N GLU A 78 -1.18 -4.06 18.88
CA GLU A 78 -1.91 -3.34 19.94
C GLU A 78 -3.37 -3.77 20.08
N VAL A 79 -4.02 -4.19 18.98
CA VAL A 79 -5.46 -4.46 18.97
C VAL A 79 -5.77 -5.95 19.04
N ILE A 80 -5.00 -6.79 18.33
CA ILE A 80 -5.23 -8.25 18.34
C ILE A 80 -4.57 -8.86 19.58
N PRO A 81 -5.35 -9.39 20.54
CA PRO A 81 -4.78 -10.01 21.74
C PRO A 81 -3.91 -11.22 21.38
N GLY A 82 -2.74 -11.30 22.00
CA GLY A 82 -1.83 -12.44 21.87
C GLY A 82 -0.79 -12.32 20.76
N VAL A 83 -0.93 -11.40 19.80
CA VAL A 83 0.04 -11.21 18.72
C VAL A 83 1.40 -10.78 19.26
N ALA A 84 1.43 -9.86 20.21
CA ALA A 84 2.67 -9.37 20.81
C ALA A 84 3.47 -10.46 21.57
N GLU A 85 2.85 -11.58 21.89
CA GLU A 85 3.47 -12.72 22.61
C GLU A 85 4.05 -13.76 21.64
N ILE A 86 3.83 -13.63 20.34
CA ILE A 86 4.36 -14.56 19.34
C ILE A 86 5.86 -14.29 19.15
N ASN A 87 6.67 -15.31 19.36
CA ASN A 87 8.10 -15.25 19.10
C ASN A 87 8.39 -15.29 17.58
N SER A 88 9.50 -14.72 17.18
CA SER A 88 9.95 -14.71 15.75
C SER A 88 9.00 -13.97 14.81
N LEU A 89 8.21 -13.06 15.32
CA LEU A 89 7.35 -12.16 14.55
C LEU A 89 8.04 -10.81 14.40
N PHE A 90 8.26 -10.40 13.15
CA PHE A 90 8.88 -9.14 12.78
C PHE A 90 7.86 -8.24 12.11
N TYR A 91 8.07 -6.94 12.17
CA TYR A 91 7.16 -5.98 11.57
C TYR A 91 7.88 -4.73 11.07
N SER A 92 7.22 -4.05 10.14
CA SER A 92 7.61 -2.72 9.67
C SER A 92 6.40 -1.79 9.72
N ASN A 93 6.58 -0.63 10.32
CA ASN A 93 5.54 0.39 10.32
C ASN A 93 5.50 1.13 8.98
N LEU A 94 4.30 1.55 8.59
CA LEU A 94 4.07 2.51 7.52
C LEU A 94 3.71 3.85 8.12
N LEU A 95 4.53 4.85 7.87
CA LEU A 95 4.34 6.19 8.44
C LEU A 95 3.83 7.15 7.36
N PRO A 96 2.93 8.09 7.70
CA PRO A 96 2.58 9.18 6.81
C PRO A 96 3.82 9.96 6.36
N GLY A 97 3.93 10.22 5.06
CA GLY A 97 5.09 10.87 4.46
C GLY A 97 6.22 9.92 4.08
N GLN A 98 6.14 8.65 4.44
CA GLN A 98 7.15 7.65 4.06
C GLN A 98 7.17 7.45 2.55
N LEU A 99 8.37 7.45 1.96
CA LEU A 99 8.57 7.18 0.56
C LEU A 99 8.90 5.69 0.37
N VAL A 100 8.18 5.06 -0.54
CA VAL A 100 8.39 3.66 -0.96
C VAL A 100 8.90 3.69 -2.40
N PRO A 101 10.17 3.45 -2.66
CA PRO A 101 10.73 3.47 -4.02
C PRO A 101 10.04 2.47 -4.96
N ALA A 102 10.11 2.74 -6.25
CA ALA A 102 9.66 1.80 -7.27
C ALA A 102 10.41 0.46 -7.15
N GLY A 103 9.67 -0.63 -7.19
CA GLY A 103 10.22 -1.99 -7.07
C GLY A 103 10.52 -2.46 -5.65
N GLU A 104 10.29 -1.63 -4.63
CA GLU A 104 10.53 -2.02 -3.23
C GLU A 104 9.42 -2.90 -2.68
N GLU A 105 9.84 -3.82 -1.82
CA GLU A 105 8.97 -4.67 -1.00
C GLU A 105 9.22 -4.33 0.47
N ILE A 106 8.15 -4.21 1.25
CA ILE A 106 8.20 -4.00 2.70
C ILE A 106 7.38 -5.08 3.36
N ASP A 107 8.00 -5.93 4.15
CA ASP A 107 7.30 -6.91 4.96
C ASP A 107 6.65 -6.20 6.16
N LEU A 108 5.34 -6.00 6.10
CA LEU A 108 4.60 -5.34 7.17
C LEU A 108 4.53 -6.21 8.42
N ILE A 109 4.29 -7.50 8.23
CA ILE A 109 4.35 -8.56 9.22
C ILE A 109 5.10 -9.72 8.59
N SER A 110 6.06 -10.31 9.26
CA SER A 110 6.79 -11.47 8.75
C SER A 110 7.23 -12.42 9.84
N ILE A 111 7.35 -13.68 9.47
CA ILE A 111 7.86 -14.76 10.32
C ILE A 111 9.09 -15.34 9.63
N ASP A 112 10.15 -15.55 10.41
CA ASP A 112 11.42 -16.07 9.90
C ASP A 112 11.56 -17.56 10.22
N ASN A 113 11.46 -18.37 9.19
CA ASN A 113 11.74 -19.81 9.16
C ASN A 113 11.20 -20.59 10.35
N SER A 114 9.95 -20.34 10.74
CA SER A 114 9.32 -21.01 11.89
C SER A 114 7.82 -21.24 11.66
N GLN A 115 7.42 -22.50 11.69
CA GLN A 115 6.02 -22.90 11.45
C GLN A 115 5.09 -22.58 12.60
N GLU A 116 5.51 -22.76 13.85
CA GLU A 116 4.69 -22.55 15.03
C GLU A 116 4.18 -21.10 15.15
N PRO A 117 5.02 -20.06 14.99
CA PRO A 117 4.54 -18.68 15.02
C PRO A 117 3.53 -18.38 13.91
N THR A 118 3.70 -18.93 12.71
CA THR A 118 2.73 -18.78 11.62
C THR A 118 1.38 -19.38 12.03
N ASN A 119 1.37 -20.59 12.56
CA ASN A 119 0.13 -21.25 13.02
C ASN A 119 -0.55 -20.43 14.13
N ALA A 120 0.22 -19.90 15.06
CA ALA A 120 -0.29 -19.06 16.13
C ALA A 120 -0.92 -17.77 15.59
N LEU A 121 -0.22 -17.08 14.68
CA LEU A 121 -0.71 -15.85 14.06
C LEU A 121 -2.02 -16.09 13.30
N LEU A 122 -2.09 -17.12 12.46
CA LEU A 122 -3.29 -17.43 11.69
C LEU A 122 -4.49 -17.77 12.59
N ARG A 123 -4.28 -18.50 13.68
CA ARG A 123 -5.35 -18.76 14.66
C ARG A 123 -5.85 -17.48 15.31
N LEU A 124 -4.98 -16.57 15.67
CA LEU A 124 -5.38 -15.28 16.25
C LEU A 124 -6.14 -14.42 15.23
N MET A 125 -5.72 -14.42 13.98
CA MET A 125 -6.43 -13.72 12.91
C MET A 125 -7.83 -14.31 12.66
N GLU A 126 -7.96 -15.63 12.63
CA GLU A 126 -9.25 -16.31 12.45
C GLU A 126 -10.24 -16.03 13.60
N ASN A 127 -9.74 -15.83 14.81
CA ASN A 127 -10.54 -15.53 15.99
C ASN A 127 -10.77 -14.03 16.21
N SER A 128 -10.23 -13.19 15.35
CA SER A 128 -10.39 -11.73 15.38
C SER A 128 -11.50 -11.30 14.43
N PRO A 129 -12.12 -10.13 14.65
CA PRO A 129 -13.07 -9.57 13.69
C PRO A 129 -12.47 -9.43 12.29
N ASP A 130 -13.29 -9.60 11.27
CA ASP A 130 -12.89 -9.28 9.90
C ASP A 130 -12.50 -7.82 9.79
N ILE A 131 -11.43 -7.57 9.09
CA ILE A 131 -10.93 -6.22 8.87
C ILE A 131 -10.95 -5.88 7.39
N ASP A 132 -11.22 -4.61 7.10
CA ASP A 132 -10.85 -3.97 5.85
C ASP A 132 -9.82 -2.89 6.13
N TYR A 133 -8.93 -2.66 5.18
CA TYR A 133 -7.94 -1.59 5.29
C TYR A 133 -8.09 -0.60 4.16
N GLN A 134 -7.66 0.62 4.42
CA GLN A 134 -7.58 1.67 3.42
C GLN A 134 -6.19 2.32 3.48
N LEU A 135 -5.44 2.15 2.41
CA LEU A 135 -4.15 2.81 2.21
C LEU A 135 -4.31 3.89 1.16
N ILE A 136 -4.03 5.13 1.53
CA ILE A 136 -3.97 6.26 0.60
C ILE A 136 -2.51 6.64 0.39
N TYR A 137 -2.10 6.72 -0.86
CA TYR A 137 -0.77 7.13 -1.25
C TYR A 137 -0.81 8.03 -2.47
N ARG A 138 0.28 8.74 -2.71
CA ARG A 138 0.40 9.66 -3.83
C ARG A 138 1.71 9.45 -4.59
N SER A 139 1.73 9.93 -5.84
CA SER A 139 2.94 10.06 -6.64
C SER A 139 3.72 11.33 -6.25
N VAL A 140 4.90 11.48 -6.82
CA VAL A 140 5.70 12.73 -6.73
C VAL A 140 5.02 13.95 -7.38
N TYR A 141 3.97 13.71 -8.18
CA TYR A 141 3.15 14.75 -8.82
C TYR A 141 1.82 14.99 -8.08
N ASP A 142 1.69 14.50 -6.84
CA ASP A 142 0.50 14.63 -6.01
C ASP A 142 -0.77 13.96 -6.57
N GLU A 143 -0.64 13.07 -7.54
CA GLU A 143 -1.74 12.18 -7.91
C GLU A 143 -1.93 11.13 -6.81
N ARG A 144 -3.18 10.89 -6.41
CA ARG A 144 -3.51 10.04 -5.25
C ARG A 144 -4.26 8.80 -5.66
N TRP A 145 -4.01 7.71 -4.95
CA TRP A 145 -4.70 6.44 -5.09
C TRP A 145 -5.14 5.91 -3.73
N VAL A 146 -6.19 5.11 -3.75
CA VAL A 146 -6.64 4.33 -2.60
C VAL A 146 -6.55 2.84 -2.91
N LEU A 147 -5.97 2.09 -1.99
CA LEU A 147 -5.96 0.63 -1.98
C LEU A 147 -6.78 0.16 -0.77
N THR A 148 -7.74 -0.74 -1.01
CA THR A 148 -8.55 -1.35 0.04
C THR A 148 -8.38 -2.85 0.07
N GLY A 149 -8.73 -3.49 1.19
CA GLY A 149 -8.65 -4.94 1.32
C GLY A 149 -9.61 -5.71 0.40
N GLU A 150 -10.71 -5.08 0.00
CA GLU A 150 -11.70 -5.67 -0.92
C GLU A 150 -11.33 -5.48 -2.39
N ALA A 151 -10.53 -4.46 -2.71
CA ALA A 151 -10.10 -4.17 -4.07
C ALA A 151 -8.80 -4.91 -4.39
N PHE A 152 -8.73 -5.52 -5.57
CA PHE A 152 -7.50 -6.16 -6.05
C PHE A 152 -6.47 -5.15 -6.57
N PHE A 153 -6.90 -3.94 -6.90
CA PHE A 153 -6.08 -2.93 -7.54
C PHE A 153 -6.32 -1.55 -6.91
N PRO A 154 -5.28 -0.70 -6.87
CA PRO A 154 -5.46 0.67 -6.43
C PRO A 154 -6.36 1.45 -7.40
N VAL A 155 -7.18 2.32 -6.84
CA VAL A 155 -8.11 3.18 -7.57
C VAL A 155 -7.63 4.62 -7.44
N LYS A 156 -7.50 5.32 -8.57
CA LYS A 156 -7.12 6.72 -8.56
C LYS A 156 -8.24 7.58 -7.95
N LEU A 157 -7.86 8.43 -7.00
CA LEU A 157 -8.75 9.42 -6.43
C LEU A 157 -8.78 10.65 -7.35
N GLU A 158 -9.98 11.14 -7.65
CA GLU A 158 -10.16 12.40 -8.34
C GLU A 158 -10.15 13.55 -7.34
N ASP A 159 -9.60 14.69 -7.76
CA ASP A 159 -9.55 15.92 -6.94
C ASP A 159 -10.92 16.62 -6.88
#